data_4e8110896b5749f58aef5082a4d98dd0
#
_entry.id   4e8110896b5749f58aef5082a4d98dd0
#
_cell.length_a   1.000
_cell.length_b   1.000
_cell.length_c   1.000
_cell.angle_alpha   90.00
_cell.angle_beta   90.00
_cell.angle_gamma   90.00
#
_symmetry.space_group_name_H-M   'P 1'
#
loop_
_entity.id
_entity.type
_entity.pdbx_description
1 polymer ?
#
loop_
_entity_poly.entity_id
_entity_poly.type
_entity_poly.pdbx_seq_one_letter_code
_entity_poly.pdbx_strand_id
1 'polypeptide(L)'
;MKKNFIIYTLIIFILTSFNIFAQREVDFEKLEYNEETKLVYVEGEKETFTGIAKYYSKDENSIFEFPYKNGKREGRGKEYYLNGKFKSDAFFIDGLLQGKSIGYYENGNLEYEENYKDDKLDGLVKNYYENGQLKTELNYKNGQLDGLARAYHENGQLHIEENYKDGKLEGESTNYDENGNLTSKAIYKDDEMVEKLFGDSEEDAPSKNSKLKGYTGPIILCGLIGLYVFLTAFKMLKSFPKTS
;
A
#
# COMPACT_ATOMS: atom_id res chain seq x y z
N MET A 1 -47.45 10.74 -34.89
CA MET A 1 -46.91 11.70 -33.90
C MET A 1 -46.55 11.07 -32.54
N LYS A 2 -47.26 10.08 -32.00
CA LYS A 2 -46.93 9.50 -30.68
C LYS A 2 -45.64 8.65 -30.61
N LYS A 3 -45.21 7.99 -31.70
CA LYS A 3 -43.97 7.18 -31.71
C LYS A 3 -42.68 8.02 -31.64
N ASN A 4 -42.69 9.20 -32.26
CA ASN A 4 -41.48 10.05 -32.24
C ASN A 4 -41.28 10.75 -30.91
N PHE A 5 -42.37 11.01 -30.16
CA PHE A 5 -42.31 11.60 -28.81
C PHE A 5 -41.65 10.66 -27.79
N ILE A 6 -41.94 9.33 -27.87
CA ILE A 6 -41.37 8.32 -26.99
C ILE A 6 -39.85 8.15 -27.26
N ILE A 7 -39.44 8.22 -28.55
CA ILE A 7 -38.01 8.12 -28.91
C ILE A 7 -37.24 9.34 -28.41
N TYR A 8 -37.78 10.55 -28.52
CA TYR A 8 -37.16 11.77 -28.03
C TYR A 8 -37.06 11.79 -26.48
N THR A 9 -38.06 11.32 -25.77
CA THR A 9 -38.01 11.20 -24.30
C THR A 9 -37.01 10.13 -23.84
N LEU A 10 -36.88 9.03 -24.58
CA LEU A 10 -35.88 7.99 -24.28
C LEU A 10 -34.45 8.47 -24.53
N ILE A 11 -34.22 9.23 -25.63
CA ILE A 11 -32.91 9.82 -25.96
C ILE A 11 -32.52 10.88 -24.92
N ILE A 12 -33.47 11.72 -24.46
CA ILE A 12 -33.23 12.72 -23.41
C ILE A 12 -32.91 12.01 -22.09
N PHE A 13 -33.57 10.90 -21.76
CA PHE A 13 -33.32 10.13 -20.54
C PHE A 13 -31.96 9.41 -20.58
N ILE A 14 -31.54 8.92 -21.76
CA ILE A 14 -30.20 8.35 -21.95
C ILE A 14 -29.11 9.43 -21.91
N LEU A 15 -29.37 10.63 -22.47
CA LEU A 15 -28.43 11.75 -22.42
C LEU A 15 -28.31 12.37 -21.00
N THR A 16 -29.34 12.27 -20.16
CA THR A 16 -29.27 12.73 -18.77
C THR A 16 -28.62 11.71 -17.82
N SER A 17 -28.53 10.42 -18.21
CA SER A 17 -27.81 9.39 -17.43
C SER A 17 -26.32 9.29 -17.77
N PHE A 18 -25.86 9.90 -18.87
CA PHE A 18 -24.42 10.12 -19.17
C PHE A 18 -24.01 11.55 -18.81
N ASN A 19 -24.30 12.00 -17.59
CA ASN A 19 -23.44 12.99 -16.98
C ASN A 19 -22.10 12.30 -16.69
N ILE A 20 -21.23 12.26 -17.69
CA ILE A 20 -19.80 12.26 -17.42
C ILE A 20 -19.55 13.61 -16.74
N PHE A 21 -19.79 13.68 -15.44
CA PHE A 21 -19.25 14.75 -14.64
C PHE A 21 -17.74 14.62 -14.82
N ALA A 22 -17.16 15.53 -15.56
CA ALA A 22 -15.73 15.76 -15.46
C ALA A 22 -15.47 15.87 -13.94
N GLN A 23 -14.82 14.86 -13.38
CA GLN A 23 -14.62 14.79 -11.94
C GLN A 23 -13.80 16.04 -11.56
N ARG A 24 -14.34 16.86 -10.64
CA ARG A 24 -13.67 18.08 -10.21
C ARG A 24 -12.26 17.75 -9.76
N GLU A 25 -11.27 18.44 -10.33
CA GLU A 25 -9.87 18.31 -9.94
C GLU A 25 -9.44 19.52 -9.10
N VAL A 26 -8.72 19.29 -8.02
CA VAL A 26 -8.20 20.31 -7.12
C VAL A 26 -6.77 19.94 -6.73
N ASP A 27 -5.92 20.98 -6.62
CA ASP A 27 -4.60 20.84 -6.04
C ASP A 27 -4.72 20.40 -4.57
N PHE A 28 -4.02 19.34 -4.19
CA PHE A 28 -4.08 18.80 -2.83
C PHE A 28 -3.73 19.84 -1.77
N GLU A 29 -2.85 20.80 -2.07
CA GLU A 29 -2.46 21.85 -1.13
C GLU A 29 -3.61 22.80 -0.76
N LYS A 30 -4.66 22.86 -1.57
CA LYS A 30 -5.88 23.64 -1.33
C LYS A 30 -6.91 22.93 -0.45
N LEU A 31 -6.65 21.69 -0.05
CA LEU A 31 -7.55 20.94 0.80
C LEU A 31 -7.31 21.27 2.28
N GLU A 32 -8.39 21.38 3.04
CA GLU A 32 -8.39 21.55 4.49
C GLU A 32 -9.08 20.36 5.16
N TYR A 33 -8.47 19.84 6.24
CA TYR A 33 -9.03 18.78 7.06
C TYR A 33 -9.67 19.39 8.31
N ASN A 34 -10.91 19.07 8.57
CA ASN A 34 -11.62 19.49 9.78
C ASN A 34 -11.54 18.39 10.85
N GLU A 35 -10.91 18.69 11.98
CA GLU A 35 -10.67 17.75 13.07
C GLU A 35 -11.95 17.29 13.79
N GLU A 36 -13.00 18.12 13.82
CA GLU A 36 -14.25 17.78 14.49
C GLU A 36 -15.09 16.82 13.63
N THR A 37 -15.24 17.14 12.34
CA THR A 37 -16.06 16.37 11.41
C THR A 37 -15.29 15.18 10.79
N LYS A 38 -13.94 15.19 10.87
CA LYS A 38 -13.04 14.25 10.18
C LYS A 38 -13.21 14.24 8.66
N LEU A 39 -13.64 15.37 8.08
CA LEU A 39 -13.91 15.53 6.66
C LEU A 39 -12.96 16.56 6.02
N VAL A 40 -12.79 16.41 4.69
CA VAL A 40 -11.95 17.30 3.88
C VAL A 40 -12.82 18.27 3.09
N TYR A 41 -12.37 19.52 3.03
CA TYR A 41 -12.97 20.66 2.33
C TYR A 41 -11.94 21.27 1.39
N VAL A 42 -12.38 22.07 0.44
CA VAL A 42 -11.48 22.99 -0.28
C VAL A 42 -11.43 24.31 0.51
N GLU A 43 -10.26 24.90 0.60
CA GLU A 43 -10.02 26.18 1.27
C GLU A 43 -11.06 27.23 0.90
N GLY A 44 -11.73 27.79 1.91
CA GLY A 44 -12.80 28.79 1.76
C GLY A 44 -14.17 28.23 1.33
N GLU A 45 -14.34 26.94 1.12
CA GLU A 45 -15.63 26.32 0.81
C GLU A 45 -16.31 25.73 2.07
N LYS A 46 -17.65 25.72 2.05
CA LYS A 46 -18.46 25.15 3.16
C LYS A 46 -18.85 23.69 2.92
N GLU A 47 -18.89 23.30 1.66
CA GLU A 47 -19.27 21.94 1.26
C GLU A 47 -18.06 21.02 1.33
N THR A 48 -18.30 19.77 1.73
CA THR A 48 -17.27 18.72 1.74
C THR A 48 -16.77 18.42 0.34
N PHE A 49 -15.47 18.21 0.21
CA PHE A 49 -14.87 17.96 -1.09
C PHE A 49 -15.31 16.62 -1.73
N THR A 50 -15.74 16.69 -2.98
CA THR A 50 -15.94 15.53 -3.86
C THR A 50 -15.22 15.80 -5.17
N GLY A 51 -14.28 14.92 -5.55
CA GLY A 51 -13.45 15.10 -6.74
C GLY A 51 -12.13 14.33 -6.66
N ILE A 52 -11.17 14.72 -7.49
CA ILE A 52 -9.79 14.23 -7.46
C ILE A 52 -8.89 15.32 -6.91
N ALA A 53 -8.14 15.02 -5.87
CA ALA A 53 -7.04 15.86 -5.41
C ALA A 53 -5.75 15.38 -6.05
N LYS A 54 -5.02 16.31 -6.67
CA LYS A 54 -3.71 16.02 -7.28
C LYS A 54 -2.58 16.59 -6.44
N TYR A 55 -1.54 15.80 -6.25
CA TYR A 55 -0.31 16.22 -5.60
C TYR A 55 0.90 15.87 -6.45
N TYR A 56 1.82 16.81 -6.56
CA TYR A 56 3.05 16.67 -7.31
C TYR A 56 4.24 16.66 -6.36
N SER A 57 4.98 15.56 -6.30
CA SER A 57 6.17 15.39 -5.47
C SER A 57 7.42 15.23 -6.34
N LYS A 58 8.33 16.20 -6.26
CA LYS A 58 9.64 16.07 -6.91
C LYS A 58 10.54 15.09 -6.19
N ASP A 59 10.46 15.06 -4.86
CA ASP A 59 11.31 14.22 -4.02
C ASP A 59 11.01 12.73 -4.22
N GLU A 60 9.74 12.38 -4.46
CA GLU A 60 9.30 11.02 -4.73
C GLU A 60 9.23 10.68 -6.22
N ASN A 61 9.58 11.62 -7.10
CA ASN A 61 9.48 11.47 -8.56
C ASN A 61 8.07 11.04 -9.00
N SER A 62 7.02 11.62 -8.38
CA SER A 62 5.66 11.11 -8.50
C SER A 62 4.58 12.18 -8.61
N ILE A 63 3.51 11.82 -9.32
CA ILE A 63 2.23 12.52 -9.36
C ILE A 63 1.19 11.62 -8.72
N PHE A 64 0.44 12.15 -7.75
CA PHE A 64 -0.59 11.43 -7.02
C PHE A 64 -1.98 11.95 -7.37
N GLU A 65 -2.93 11.04 -7.50
CA GLU A 65 -4.35 11.31 -7.69
C GLU A 65 -5.15 10.64 -6.56
N PHE A 66 -5.76 11.45 -5.71
CA PHE A 66 -6.57 10.96 -4.60
C PHE A 66 -8.06 11.24 -4.84
N PRO A 67 -8.90 10.20 -5.00
CA PRO A 67 -10.34 10.37 -5.13
C PRO A 67 -10.98 10.68 -3.77
N TYR A 68 -11.90 11.64 -3.78
CA TYR A 68 -12.70 12.02 -2.61
C TYR A 68 -14.19 12.01 -2.94
N LYS A 69 -14.99 11.58 -1.97
CA LYS A 69 -16.45 11.67 -1.99
C LYS A 69 -16.93 12.13 -0.62
N ASN A 70 -17.68 13.23 -0.60
CA ASN A 70 -18.23 13.80 0.64
C ASN A 70 -17.15 14.01 1.73
N GLY A 71 -15.97 14.50 1.35
CA GLY A 71 -14.85 14.80 2.26
C GLY A 71 -14.03 13.60 2.71
N LYS A 72 -14.31 12.39 2.26
CA LYS A 72 -13.52 11.19 2.55
C LYS A 72 -12.86 10.64 1.30
N ARG A 73 -11.71 9.99 1.44
CA ARG A 73 -11.14 9.21 0.33
C ARG A 73 -12.08 8.06 -0.02
N GLU A 74 -12.40 7.94 -1.28
CA GLU A 74 -13.35 6.95 -1.78
C GLU A 74 -13.00 6.56 -3.20
N GLY A 75 -12.69 5.28 -3.42
CA GLY A 75 -12.32 4.73 -4.71
C GLY A 75 -10.81 4.51 -4.86
N ARG A 76 -10.34 4.43 -6.11
CA ARG A 76 -8.98 4.07 -6.44
C ARG A 76 -8.09 5.31 -6.57
N GLY A 77 -7.19 5.51 -5.60
CA GLY A 77 -6.06 6.45 -5.69
C GLY A 77 -5.00 5.89 -6.62
N LYS A 78 -4.29 6.77 -7.33
CA LYS A 78 -3.27 6.41 -8.30
C LYS A 78 -2.01 7.23 -8.11
N GLU A 79 -0.90 6.61 -8.42
CA GLU A 79 0.41 7.24 -8.48
C GLU A 79 1.02 7.01 -9.86
N TYR A 80 1.68 8.04 -10.38
CA TYR A 80 2.40 7.98 -11.64
C TYR A 80 3.81 8.52 -11.43
N TYR A 81 4.77 7.96 -12.12
CA TYR A 81 6.09 8.57 -12.29
C TYR A 81 5.96 9.93 -13.01
N LEU A 82 6.94 10.83 -12.82
CA LEU A 82 6.93 12.14 -13.50
C LEU A 82 6.98 12.04 -15.03
N ASN A 83 7.45 10.92 -15.58
CA ASN A 83 7.39 10.63 -17.01
C ASN A 83 6.00 10.16 -17.50
N GLY A 84 5.00 10.13 -16.61
CA GLY A 84 3.62 9.74 -16.89
C GLY A 84 3.35 8.24 -16.87
N LYS A 85 4.35 7.38 -16.65
CA LYS A 85 4.12 5.94 -16.46
C LYS A 85 3.36 5.68 -15.16
N PHE A 86 2.45 4.71 -15.19
CA PHE A 86 1.75 4.25 -13.98
C PHE A 86 2.76 3.63 -13.01
N LYS A 87 2.68 4.02 -11.73
CA LYS A 87 3.57 3.54 -10.67
C LYS A 87 2.84 2.66 -9.67
N SER A 88 1.71 3.13 -9.13
CA SER A 88 0.97 2.34 -8.14
C SER A 88 -0.50 2.73 -8.03
N ASP A 89 -1.29 1.88 -7.38
CA ASP A 89 -2.63 2.22 -6.92
C ASP A 89 -2.93 1.69 -5.52
N ALA A 90 -3.96 2.30 -4.91
CA ALA A 90 -4.52 1.85 -3.66
C ALA A 90 -6.02 2.16 -3.63
N PHE A 91 -6.82 1.30 -3.01
CA PHE A 91 -8.26 1.46 -2.95
C PHE A 91 -8.71 1.93 -1.57
N PHE A 92 -9.63 2.92 -1.53
CA PHE A 92 -10.13 3.53 -0.32
C PHE A 92 -11.65 3.38 -0.21
N ILE A 93 -12.13 3.05 0.99
CA ILE A 93 -13.54 3.06 1.37
C ILE A 93 -13.64 3.87 2.67
N ASP A 94 -14.50 4.88 2.70
CA ASP A 94 -14.69 5.74 3.88
C ASP A 94 -13.40 6.34 4.47
N GLY A 95 -12.39 6.57 3.63
CA GLY A 95 -11.08 7.10 4.02
C GLY A 95 -10.05 6.05 4.39
N LEU A 96 -10.42 4.79 4.54
CA LEU A 96 -9.53 3.70 4.93
C LEU A 96 -9.05 2.89 3.71
N LEU A 97 -7.81 2.42 3.75
CA LEU A 97 -7.26 1.49 2.75
C LEU A 97 -7.96 0.14 2.82
N GLN A 98 -8.37 -0.35 1.66
CA GLN A 98 -9.07 -1.62 1.51
C GLN A 98 -8.62 -2.36 0.26
N GLY A 99 -8.58 -3.70 0.35
CA GLY A 99 -8.33 -4.55 -0.80
C GLY A 99 -6.92 -4.51 -1.34
N LYS A 100 -6.77 -4.81 -2.63
CA LYS A 100 -5.46 -4.98 -3.26
C LYS A 100 -4.86 -3.65 -3.71
N SER A 101 -3.56 -3.47 -3.41
CA SER A 101 -2.67 -2.44 -3.94
C SER A 101 -1.57 -3.10 -4.76
N ILE A 102 -1.17 -2.47 -5.86
CA ILE A 102 -0.14 -2.97 -6.77
C ILE A 102 0.79 -1.82 -7.12
N GLY A 103 2.10 -2.10 -7.14
CA GLY A 103 3.11 -1.15 -7.59
C GLY A 103 4.04 -1.74 -8.64
N TYR A 104 4.64 -0.85 -9.42
CA TYR A 104 5.53 -1.17 -10.54
C TYR A 104 6.79 -0.32 -10.47
N TYR A 105 7.91 -0.90 -10.80
CA TYR A 105 9.15 -0.19 -11.10
C TYR A 105 9.02 0.66 -12.37
N GLU A 106 9.90 1.60 -12.54
CA GLU A 106 9.89 2.49 -13.73
C GLU A 106 10.15 1.72 -15.05
N ASN A 107 10.82 0.55 -14.98
CA ASN A 107 10.98 -0.36 -16.12
C ASN A 107 9.69 -1.10 -16.50
N GLY A 108 8.64 -1.04 -15.66
CA GLY A 108 7.32 -1.66 -15.85
C GLY A 108 7.16 -3.05 -15.23
N ASN A 109 8.19 -3.60 -14.59
CA ASN A 109 8.07 -4.84 -13.82
C ASN A 109 7.32 -4.57 -12.51
N LEU A 110 6.61 -5.60 -11.99
CA LEU A 110 5.98 -5.54 -10.68
C LEU A 110 7.04 -5.24 -9.60
N GLU A 111 6.70 -4.37 -8.67
CA GLU A 111 7.49 -4.07 -7.47
C GLU A 111 6.86 -4.73 -6.25
N TYR A 112 5.52 -4.62 -6.12
CA TYR A 112 4.80 -5.23 -5.02
C TYR A 112 3.33 -5.51 -5.35
N GLU A 113 2.76 -6.45 -4.58
CA GLU A 113 1.33 -6.70 -4.43
C GLU A 113 1.02 -6.81 -2.95
N GLU A 114 0.08 -6.02 -2.46
CA GLU A 114 -0.29 -5.93 -1.06
C GLU A 114 -1.79 -6.04 -0.89
N ASN A 115 -2.25 -6.55 0.24
CA ASN A 115 -3.66 -6.62 0.58
C ASN A 115 -3.91 -5.87 1.89
N TYR A 116 -4.93 -5.01 1.90
CA TYR A 116 -5.28 -4.15 3.01
C TYR A 116 -6.70 -4.40 3.51
N LYS A 117 -6.86 -4.28 4.82
CA LYS A 117 -8.13 -4.22 5.51
C LYS A 117 -8.05 -3.19 6.62
N ASP A 118 -8.89 -2.14 6.53
CA ASP A 118 -8.94 -1.06 7.52
C ASP A 118 -7.55 -0.47 7.84
N ASP A 119 -6.83 -0.01 6.78
CA ASP A 119 -5.47 0.54 6.81
C ASP A 119 -4.36 -0.43 7.23
N LYS A 120 -4.67 -1.69 7.49
CA LYS A 120 -3.70 -2.70 7.90
C LYS A 120 -3.46 -3.72 6.80
N LEU A 121 -2.21 -4.18 6.67
CA LEU A 121 -1.92 -5.35 5.85
C LEU A 121 -2.71 -6.56 6.38
N ASP A 122 -3.47 -7.21 5.49
CA ASP A 122 -4.28 -8.38 5.82
C ASP A 122 -4.35 -9.29 4.60
N GLY A 123 -3.62 -10.40 4.64
CA GLY A 123 -3.47 -11.34 3.54
C GLY A 123 -2.03 -11.45 3.02
N LEU A 124 -1.90 -11.98 1.81
CA LEU A 124 -0.61 -12.21 1.17
C LEU A 124 -0.02 -10.91 0.62
N VAL A 125 1.24 -10.66 0.94
CA VAL A 125 2.08 -9.58 0.41
C VAL A 125 3.21 -10.20 -0.39
N LYS A 126 3.45 -9.69 -1.60
CA LYS A 126 4.55 -10.08 -2.47
C LYS A 126 5.38 -8.87 -2.86
N ASN A 127 6.69 -8.98 -2.76
CA ASN A 127 7.62 -8.01 -3.31
C ASN A 127 8.47 -8.68 -4.37
N TYR A 128 8.88 -7.92 -5.36
CA TYR A 128 9.66 -8.41 -6.48
C TYR A 128 10.96 -7.63 -6.60
N TYR A 129 11.97 -8.22 -7.16
CA TYR A 129 13.18 -7.54 -7.63
C TYR A 129 12.89 -6.77 -8.92
N GLU A 130 13.74 -5.80 -9.23
CA GLU A 130 13.61 -5.01 -10.46
C GLU A 130 13.74 -5.87 -11.74
N ASN A 131 14.41 -7.02 -11.66
CA ASN A 131 14.47 -8.01 -12.74
C ASN A 131 13.16 -8.81 -12.92
N GLY A 132 12.14 -8.59 -12.05
CA GLY A 132 10.82 -9.23 -12.08
C GLY A 132 10.73 -10.54 -11.28
N GLN A 133 11.83 -11.01 -10.67
CA GLN A 133 11.78 -12.21 -9.84
C GLN A 133 11.19 -11.91 -8.46
N LEU A 134 10.50 -12.89 -7.88
CA LEU A 134 9.92 -12.80 -6.54
C LEU A 134 11.04 -12.59 -5.51
N LYS A 135 10.90 -11.59 -4.66
CA LYS A 135 11.85 -11.25 -3.58
C LYS A 135 11.36 -11.73 -2.23
N THR A 136 10.09 -11.47 -1.90
CA THR A 136 9.47 -11.97 -0.67
C THR A 136 8.01 -12.35 -0.88
N GLU A 137 7.56 -13.29 -0.09
CA GLU A 137 6.18 -13.72 0.03
C GLU A 137 5.84 -13.83 1.52
N LEU A 138 4.96 -12.95 2.01
CA LEU A 138 4.73 -12.72 3.42
C LEU A 138 3.22 -12.77 3.71
N ASN A 139 2.81 -13.52 4.73
CA ASN A 139 1.42 -13.55 5.16
C ASN A 139 1.20 -12.60 6.34
N TYR A 140 0.22 -11.70 6.21
CA TYR A 140 -0.16 -10.72 7.23
C TYR A 140 -1.58 -10.94 7.72
N LYS A 141 -1.78 -10.65 8.99
CA LYS A 141 -3.10 -10.58 9.62
C LYS A 141 -3.16 -9.39 10.56
N ASN A 142 -4.10 -8.49 10.35
CA ASN A 142 -4.23 -7.27 11.14
C ASN A 142 -2.93 -6.46 11.29
N GLY A 143 -2.09 -6.41 10.25
CA GLY A 143 -0.83 -5.68 10.21
C GLY A 143 0.37 -6.40 10.83
N GLN A 144 0.21 -7.64 11.28
CA GLN A 144 1.29 -8.46 11.83
C GLN A 144 1.56 -9.67 10.93
N LEU A 145 2.82 -10.13 10.87
CA LEU A 145 3.15 -11.40 10.22
C LEU A 145 2.42 -12.54 10.93
N ASP A 146 1.65 -13.32 10.17
CA ASP A 146 0.93 -14.50 10.69
C ASP A 146 0.86 -15.56 9.58
N GLY A 147 1.63 -16.63 9.73
CA GLY A 147 1.77 -17.71 8.77
C GLY A 147 3.16 -17.78 8.13
N LEU A 148 3.23 -18.46 7.00
CA LEU A 148 4.47 -18.70 6.27
C LEU A 148 5.00 -17.42 5.63
N ALA A 149 6.30 -17.18 5.78
CA ALA A 149 7.05 -16.09 5.19
C ALA A 149 8.27 -16.64 4.45
N ARG A 150 8.52 -16.15 3.24
CA ARG A 150 9.63 -16.55 2.39
C ARG A 150 10.37 -15.35 1.85
N ALA A 151 11.70 -15.47 1.74
CA ALA A 151 12.53 -14.60 0.94
C ALA A 151 13.28 -15.44 -0.10
N TYR A 152 13.58 -14.81 -1.21
CA TYR A 152 14.29 -15.44 -2.33
C TYR A 152 15.53 -14.61 -2.67
N HIS A 153 16.56 -15.28 -3.16
CA HIS A 153 17.71 -14.65 -3.79
C HIS A 153 17.32 -14.02 -5.13
N GLU A 154 18.13 -13.08 -5.60
CA GLU A 154 17.87 -12.41 -6.89
C GLU A 154 17.92 -13.37 -8.11
N ASN A 155 18.49 -14.55 -7.96
CA ASN A 155 18.45 -15.62 -8.94
C ASN A 155 17.16 -16.48 -8.87
N GLY A 156 16.22 -16.16 -7.95
CA GLY A 156 14.93 -16.82 -7.75
C GLY A 156 14.97 -18.04 -6.84
N GLN A 157 16.14 -18.44 -6.32
CA GLN A 157 16.24 -19.54 -5.36
C GLN A 157 15.76 -19.13 -3.99
N LEU A 158 15.13 -20.05 -3.24
CA LEU A 158 14.70 -19.82 -1.87
C LEU A 158 15.92 -19.47 -1.00
N HIS A 159 15.82 -18.37 -0.24
CA HIS A 159 16.84 -17.91 0.69
C HIS A 159 16.45 -18.22 2.12
N ILE A 160 15.21 -17.84 2.52
CA ILE A 160 14.70 -17.99 3.88
C ILE A 160 13.27 -18.49 3.83
N GLU A 161 12.95 -19.44 4.69
CA GLU A 161 11.59 -19.85 4.99
C GLU A 161 11.38 -19.86 6.50
N GLU A 162 10.36 -19.15 6.96
CA GLU A 162 10.03 -18.93 8.37
C GLU A 162 8.53 -18.98 8.59
N ASN A 163 8.10 -19.39 9.79
CA ASN A 163 6.72 -19.32 10.22
C ASN A 163 6.55 -18.28 11.31
N TYR A 164 5.46 -17.50 11.22
CA TYR A 164 5.13 -16.45 12.15
C TYR A 164 3.75 -16.67 12.76
N LYS A 165 3.62 -16.27 14.03
CA LYS A 165 2.34 -16.21 14.73
C LYS A 165 2.25 -14.89 15.49
N ASP A 166 1.22 -14.10 15.21
CA ASP A 166 0.98 -12.81 15.87
C ASP A 166 2.25 -11.90 15.88
N GLY A 167 3.00 -11.87 14.76
CA GLY A 167 4.21 -11.08 14.57
C GLY A 167 5.49 -11.68 15.17
N LYS A 168 5.42 -12.85 15.78
CA LYS A 168 6.56 -13.56 16.36
C LYS A 168 6.96 -14.77 15.53
N LEU A 169 8.26 -15.04 15.47
CA LEU A 169 8.80 -16.24 14.84
C LEU A 169 8.41 -17.47 15.65
N GLU A 170 7.73 -18.41 15.02
CA GLU A 170 7.15 -19.60 15.65
C GLU A 170 7.31 -20.83 14.75
N GLY A 171 7.99 -21.88 15.22
CA GLY A 171 8.25 -23.09 14.46
C GLY A 171 9.57 -23.07 13.69
N GLU A 172 9.64 -23.74 12.57
CA GLU A 172 10.88 -23.88 11.79
C GLU A 172 11.28 -22.54 11.12
N SER A 173 12.60 -22.27 11.16
CA SER A 173 13.29 -21.28 10.33
C SER A 173 14.41 -21.98 9.57
N THR A 174 14.44 -21.81 8.26
CA THR A 174 15.38 -22.49 7.37
C THR A 174 16.03 -21.46 6.43
N ASN A 175 17.37 -21.55 6.28
CA ASN A 175 18.12 -20.67 5.38
C ASN A 175 18.86 -21.52 4.32
N TYR A 176 18.97 -20.93 3.13
CA TYR A 176 19.65 -21.52 1.97
C TYR A 176 20.61 -20.50 1.34
N ASP A 177 21.68 -21.01 0.75
CA ASP A 177 22.59 -20.20 -0.07
C ASP A 177 22.02 -19.94 -1.49
N GLU A 178 22.73 -19.16 -2.29
CA GLU A 178 22.37 -18.86 -3.68
C GLU A 178 22.36 -20.07 -4.62
N ASN A 179 22.95 -21.21 -4.21
CA ASN A 179 22.95 -22.47 -4.95
C ASN A 179 21.81 -23.40 -4.51
N GLY A 180 21.01 -22.99 -3.50
CA GLY A 180 19.92 -23.76 -2.92
C GLY A 180 20.38 -24.79 -1.88
N ASN A 181 21.64 -24.73 -1.40
CA ASN A 181 22.10 -25.59 -0.32
C ASN A 181 21.61 -25.08 1.02
N LEU A 182 21.17 -25.99 1.89
CA LEU A 182 20.77 -25.69 3.25
C LEU A 182 21.99 -25.18 4.04
N THR A 183 21.88 -23.98 4.62
CA THR A 183 22.94 -23.36 5.45
C THR A 183 22.64 -23.40 6.92
N SER A 184 21.37 -23.24 7.31
CA SER A 184 20.96 -23.38 8.71
C SER A 184 19.50 -23.77 8.83
N LYS A 185 19.17 -24.47 9.94
CA LYS A 185 17.81 -24.82 10.32
C LYS A 185 17.67 -24.84 11.84
N ALA A 186 16.64 -24.20 12.37
CA ALA A 186 16.36 -24.12 13.79
C ALA A 186 14.86 -24.06 14.06
N ILE A 187 14.47 -24.34 15.29
CA ILE A 187 13.11 -24.21 15.81
C ILE A 187 13.04 -23.00 16.71
N TYR A 188 12.00 -22.20 16.53
CA TYR A 188 11.73 -20.99 17.31
C TYR A 188 10.39 -21.10 18.04
N LYS A 189 10.33 -20.43 19.17
CA LYS A 189 9.10 -20.19 19.93
C LYS A 189 9.13 -18.78 20.49
N ASP A 190 8.13 -17.99 20.17
CA ASP A 190 8.04 -16.59 20.63
C ASP A 190 9.30 -15.75 20.35
N ASP A 191 9.91 -15.88 19.15
CA ASP A 191 11.19 -15.26 18.73
C ASP A 191 12.45 -15.86 19.36
N GLU A 192 12.34 -16.81 20.31
CA GLU A 192 13.48 -17.46 20.95
C GLU A 192 13.81 -18.78 20.25
N MET A 193 15.09 -18.99 19.91
CA MET A 193 15.54 -20.26 19.37
C MET A 193 15.52 -21.32 20.49
N VAL A 194 14.70 -22.35 20.30
CA VAL A 194 14.56 -23.46 21.27
C VAL A 194 15.37 -24.68 20.89
N GLU A 195 15.64 -24.86 19.59
CA GLU A 195 16.41 -26.00 19.08
C GLU A 195 17.15 -25.62 17.81
N LYS A 196 18.44 -26.01 17.71
CA LYS A 196 19.23 -25.89 16.50
C LYS A 196 19.34 -27.27 15.84
N LEU A 197 18.87 -27.37 14.60
CA LEU A 197 18.81 -28.63 13.86
C LEU A 197 19.99 -28.80 12.90
N PHE A 198 20.51 -27.68 12.33
CA PHE A 198 21.58 -27.69 11.34
C PHE A 198 22.32 -26.34 11.29
N GLY A 199 23.63 -26.37 10.95
CA GLY A 199 24.51 -25.17 10.81
C GLY A 199 25.61 -25.14 11.89
N ASP A 200 26.83 -24.68 11.56
CA ASP A 200 28.03 -24.83 12.40
C ASP A 200 28.33 -23.63 13.32
N SER A 201 27.82 -22.44 13.08
CA SER A 201 28.15 -21.23 13.84
C SER A 201 26.94 -20.53 14.47
N GLU A 202 27.17 -19.82 15.61
CA GLU A 202 26.16 -18.91 16.17
C GLU A 202 25.84 -17.74 15.21
N GLU A 203 26.77 -17.42 14.29
CA GLU A 203 26.57 -16.40 13.26
C GLU A 203 25.59 -16.86 12.16
N ASP A 204 25.46 -18.18 11.90
CA ASP A 204 24.52 -18.76 10.92
C ASP A 204 23.14 -19.00 11.53
N ALA A 205 22.99 -18.90 12.85
CA ALA A 205 21.68 -18.90 13.48
C ALA A 205 20.91 -17.66 12.99
N PRO A 206 19.65 -17.79 12.55
CA PRO A 206 18.81 -16.63 12.28
C PRO A 206 18.86 -15.73 13.52
N SER A 207 19.37 -14.52 13.36
CA SER A 207 19.68 -13.61 14.47
C SER A 207 18.43 -13.33 15.30
N LYS A 208 18.61 -12.86 16.57
CA LYS A 208 17.51 -12.37 17.45
C LYS A 208 16.59 -11.34 16.79
N ASN A 209 17.02 -10.77 15.63
CA ASN A 209 16.20 -10.04 14.70
C ASN A 209 16.11 -10.90 13.44
N SER A 210 15.04 -11.68 13.27
CA SER A 210 14.76 -12.41 12.06
C SER A 210 15.04 -11.52 10.84
N LYS A 211 15.81 -12.03 9.88
CA LYS A 211 16.13 -11.28 8.65
C LYS A 211 14.86 -10.86 7.90
N LEU A 212 13.80 -11.67 7.97
CA LEU A 212 12.50 -11.34 7.36
C LEU A 212 11.79 -10.18 8.08
N LYS A 213 11.99 -9.99 9.41
CA LYS A 213 11.57 -8.76 10.10
C LYS A 213 12.30 -7.52 9.56
N GLY A 214 13.53 -7.67 9.05
CA GLY A 214 14.26 -6.60 8.35
C GLY A 214 13.71 -6.31 6.94
N TYR A 215 13.11 -7.29 6.26
CA TYR A 215 12.36 -7.09 5.01
C TYR A 215 10.97 -6.47 5.26
N THR A 216 10.49 -6.54 6.51
CA THR A 216 9.37 -5.75 6.99
C THR A 216 9.85 -4.38 7.52
N GLY A 217 11.08 -3.97 7.18
CA GLY A 217 11.54 -2.60 7.31
C GLY A 217 10.39 -1.67 6.96
N PRO A 218 10.35 -0.37 7.28
CA PRO A 218 9.14 0.39 7.13
C PRO A 218 8.60 -0.03 5.78
N ILE A 219 7.51 -0.83 5.81
CA ILE A 219 6.79 -1.27 4.63
C ILE A 219 6.89 -0.05 3.79
N ILE A 220 7.59 -0.12 2.65
CA ILE A 220 7.68 1.06 1.82
C ILE A 220 6.22 1.39 1.66
N LEU A 221 5.75 2.23 2.59
CA LEU A 221 4.41 2.76 2.59
C LEU A 221 4.40 3.39 1.23
N CYS A 222 3.92 2.64 0.25
CA CYS A 222 3.97 2.98 -1.16
C CYS A 222 3.68 4.43 -1.25
N GLY A 223 4.32 5.17 -2.10
CA GLY A 223 4.24 6.63 -2.14
C GLY A 223 2.84 7.18 -1.84
N LEU A 224 1.76 6.49 -2.27
CA LEU A 224 0.37 6.77 -1.89
C LEU A 224 0.10 6.66 -0.38
N ILE A 225 0.68 5.70 0.32
CA ILE A 225 0.42 5.43 1.75
C ILE A 225 1.40 6.22 2.62
N GLY A 226 2.69 6.28 2.25
CA GLY A 226 3.71 7.07 2.94
C GLY A 226 3.40 8.55 2.86
N LEU A 227 3.01 9.02 1.69
CA LEU A 227 2.53 10.38 1.49
C LEU A 227 1.21 10.64 2.24
N TYR A 228 0.33 9.64 2.36
CA TYR A 228 -0.89 9.74 3.16
C TYR A 228 -0.62 10.05 4.63
N VAL A 229 0.24 9.26 5.26
CA VAL A 229 0.62 9.46 6.67
C VAL A 229 1.35 10.79 6.83
N PHE A 230 2.26 11.12 5.90
CA PHE A 230 3.01 12.39 5.93
C PHE A 230 2.11 13.61 5.70
N LEU A 231 1.23 13.57 4.70
CA LEU A 231 0.37 14.72 4.37
C LEU A 231 -0.77 14.93 5.38
N THR A 232 -1.30 13.86 5.99
CA THR A 232 -2.23 14.00 7.12
C THR A 232 -1.51 14.58 8.34
N ALA A 233 -0.33 14.08 8.69
CA ALA A 233 0.49 14.63 9.76
C ALA A 233 0.92 16.08 9.48
N PHE A 234 1.33 16.41 8.26
CA PHE A 234 1.75 17.76 7.86
C PHE A 234 0.59 18.77 7.86
N LYS A 235 -0.62 18.36 7.48
CA LYS A 235 -1.81 19.21 7.58
C LYS A 235 -2.30 19.36 9.00
N MET A 236 -2.21 18.32 9.84
CA MET A 236 -2.42 18.44 11.29
C MET A 236 -1.48 19.48 11.91
N LEU A 237 -0.20 19.51 11.49
CA LEU A 237 0.77 20.53 11.96
C LEU A 237 0.46 21.96 11.48
N LYS A 238 -0.16 22.13 10.30
CA LYS A 238 -0.59 23.45 9.80
C LYS A 238 -1.87 23.97 10.46
N SER A 239 -2.70 23.10 11.04
CA SER A 239 -3.95 23.46 11.71
C SER A 239 -3.75 24.00 13.14
N PHE A 240 -2.55 23.88 13.71
CA PHE A 240 -2.26 24.55 14.99
C PHE A 240 -2.19 26.06 14.79
N PRO A 241 -2.98 26.87 15.54
CA PRO A 241 -2.85 28.30 15.48
C PRO A 241 -1.40 28.68 15.85
N LYS A 242 -0.75 29.45 14.98
CA LYS A 242 0.54 30.06 15.33
C LYS A 242 0.31 30.89 16.58
N THR A 243 0.74 30.34 17.72
CA THR A 243 0.77 31.15 18.97
C THR A 243 1.66 32.38 18.70
N SER A 244 1.02 33.52 18.63
CA SER A 244 1.65 34.83 18.56
C SER A 244 2.46 35.10 19.82
#